data_e324e97037181956b391a03bcc037037
#
_entry.id   e324e97037181956b391a03bcc037037
#
_cell.length_a   1.000
_cell.length_b   1.000
_cell.length_c   1.000
_cell.angle_alpha   90.00
_cell.angle_beta   90.00
_cell.angle_gamma   90.00
#
_symmetry.space_group_name_H-M   'P 1'
#
loop_
_entity.id
_entity.type
_entity.pdbx_description
1 polymer ?
#
loop_
_entity_poly.entity_id
_entity_poly.type
_entity_poly.pdbx_seq_one_letter_code
_entity_poly.pdbx_strand_id
1 'polypeptide(L)'
;MPWVQVHIPVEKAAAQAVELLLETIGAISITLTDAGDEPQLEPAPGEERIWSETVVTALFESETDRQQLRSALETALDQLNINATPVIEVLEEQEWERAWLDDFKPMRFGERLWVVPRGLQLPDEATNPVVMTLDPGLAFGTGTHPTTALCLEWLDQADLPGKDVIDFGCGSGILAIAALLLGARQATGIDHDPQALIASEQNAEENGVLDRLVLQNSDTPPQKSADIIMANILASVLIDLSTQLASLPRQGGRIALSGILADQAEDVRAAFDPYFRLEATQNLDDWVLITGTKR
;
A
#
# COMPACT_ATOMS: atom_id res chain seq x y z
N MET A 1 -22.04 -0.08 18.01
CA MET A 1 -22.17 -0.88 19.26
C MET A 1 -20.76 -1.29 19.67
N PRO A 2 -20.38 -1.24 20.95
CA PRO A 2 -19.04 -1.62 21.37
C PRO A 2 -18.83 -3.12 21.09
N TRP A 3 -17.59 -3.51 20.78
CA TRP A 3 -17.20 -4.90 20.55
C TRP A 3 -16.37 -5.40 21.72
N VAL A 4 -16.30 -6.72 21.92
CA VAL A 4 -15.36 -7.34 22.85
C VAL A 4 -14.20 -7.90 22.05
N GLN A 5 -12.98 -7.43 22.34
CA GLN A 5 -11.76 -7.85 21.68
C GLN A 5 -10.92 -8.71 22.62
N VAL A 6 -10.37 -9.80 22.11
CA VAL A 6 -9.51 -10.74 22.84
C VAL A 6 -8.17 -10.82 22.13
N HIS A 7 -7.09 -10.67 22.87
CA HIS A 7 -5.73 -10.85 22.37
C HIS A 7 -5.07 -12.01 23.11
N ILE A 8 -4.53 -12.96 22.37
CA ILE A 8 -3.82 -14.14 22.90
C ILE A 8 -2.44 -14.21 22.25
N PRO A 9 -1.36 -13.80 22.97
CA PRO A 9 -0.01 -13.97 22.47
C PRO A 9 0.41 -15.44 22.55
N VAL A 10 0.92 -16.00 21.47
CA VAL A 10 1.30 -17.40 21.34
C VAL A 10 2.51 -17.59 20.43
N GLU A 11 3.23 -18.67 20.60
CA GLU A 11 4.21 -19.13 19.64
C GLU A 11 3.54 -19.64 18.36
N LYS A 12 4.22 -19.54 17.21
CA LYS A 12 3.77 -20.01 15.90
C LYS A 12 3.07 -21.36 15.93
N ALA A 13 3.63 -22.32 16.65
CA ALA A 13 3.09 -23.69 16.72
C ALA A 13 1.68 -23.79 17.34
N ALA A 14 1.30 -22.81 18.16
CA ALA A 14 0.01 -22.76 18.85
C ALA A 14 -1.02 -21.89 18.14
N ALA A 15 -0.61 -21.03 17.20
CA ALA A 15 -1.47 -20.04 16.57
C ALA A 15 -2.72 -20.65 15.93
N GLN A 16 -2.57 -21.69 15.12
CA GLN A 16 -3.69 -22.36 14.44
C GLN A 16 -4.67 -23.03 15.44
N ALA A 17 -4.15 -23.60 16.53
CA ALA A 17 -5.00 -24.21 17.55
C ALA A 17 -5.82 -23.16 18.31
N VAL A 18 -5.24 -21.98 18.56
CA VAL A 18 -5.93 -20.86 19.20
C VAL A 18 -6.94 -20.23 18.25
N GLU A 19 -6.63 -20.11 16.98
CA GLU A 19 -7.56 -19.65 15.96
C GLU A 19 -8.83 -20.52 15.92
N LEU A 20 -8.66 -21.84 15.81
CA LEU A 20 -9.76 -22.80 15.82
C LEU A 20 -10.56 -22.78 17.14
N LEU A 21 -9.88 -22.58 18.28
CA LEU A 21 -10.53 -22.41 19.56
C LEU A 21 -11.45 -21.19 19.56
N LEU A 22 -10.94 -20.04 19.11
CA LEU A 22 -11.68 -18.78 19.08
C LEU A 22 -12.89 -18.85 18.13
N GLU A 23 -12.74 -19.47 16.96
CA GLU A 23 -13.87 -19.78 16.08
C GLU A 23 -14.94 -20.63 16.77
N THR A 24 -14.51 -21.68 17.49
CA THR A 24 -15.44 -22.60 18.18
C THR A 24 -16.22 -21.90 19.30
N ILE A 25 -15.62 -20.91 19.96
CA ILE A 25 -16.25 -20.11 21.01
C ILE A 25 -17.18 -19.03 20.44
N GLY A 26 -17.11 -18.76 19.12
CA GLY A 26 -18.02 -17.85 18.44
C GLY A 26 -17.40 -16.48 18.13
N ALA A 27 -16.10 -16.42 17.89
CA ALA A 27 -15.47 -15.22 17.37
C ALA A 27 -16.05 -14.88 15.98
N ILE A 28 -16.32 -13.60 15.75
CA ILE A 28 -16.86 -13.08 14.47
C ILE A 28 -15.73 -12.84 13.48
N SER A 29 -14.58 -12.42 13.96
CA SER A 29 -13.40 -12.17 13.16
C SER A 29 -12.16 -12.57 13.96
N ILE A 30 -11.17 -13.12 13.27
CA ILE A 30 -9.86 -13.45 13.85
C ILE A 30 -8.78 -12.86 12.97
N THR A 31 -7.79 -12.24 13.59
CA THR A 31 -6.64 -11.64 12.94
C THR A 31 -5.36 -12.09 13.62
N LEU A 32 -4.36 -12.42 12.84
CA LEU A 32 -3.01 -12.74 13.30
C LEU A 32 -2.13 -11.52 13.12
N THR A 33 -1.41 -11.12 14.15
CA THR A 33 -0.44 -10.01 14.10
C THR A 33 0.87 -10.42 14.74
N ASP A 34 1.95 -9.75 14.35
CA ASP A 34 3.25 -9.93 14.97
C ASP A 34 3.21 -9.53 16.45
N ALA A 35 3.75 -10.37 17.33
CA ALA A 35 3.93 -10.07 18.76
C ALA A 35 5.32 -9.46 19.05
N GLY A 36 6.25 -9.58 18.10
CA GLY A 36 7.63 -9.10 18.16
C GLY A 36 7.87 -7.92 17.22
N ASP A 37 9.01 -7.92 16.62
CA ASP A 37 9.43 -6.99 15.54
C ASP A 37 10.10 -7.84 14.45
N GLU A 38 9.33 -8.83 13.94
CA GLU A 38 9.78 -9.72 12.87
C GLU A 38 9.15 -9.28 11.54
N PRO A 39 9.84 -8.44 10.74
CA PRO A 39 9.28 -7.97 9.50
C PRO A 39 9.09 -9.10 8.49
N GLN A 40 7.85 -9.36 8.10
CA GLN A 40 7.54 -10.27 6.99
C GLN A 40 7.35 -9.44 5.74
N LEU A 41 8.40 -9.35 4.92
CA LEU A 41 8.41 -8.44 3.79
C LEU A 41 7.55 -8.92 2.63
N GLU A 42 7.72 -10.12 2.12
CA GLU A 42 6.83 -10.71 1.11
C GLU A 42 6.85 -12.24 1.21
N PRO A 43 5.73 -12.93 1.47
CA PRO A 43 5.68 -14.37 1.35
C PRO A 43 5.74 -14.80 -0.13
N ALA A 44 6.42 -15.92 -0.40
CA ALA A 44 6.37 -16.51 -1.74
C ALA A 44 4.91 -16.92 -2.08
N PRO A 45 4.52 -16.95 -3.36
CA PRO A 45 3.18 -17.35 -3.75
C PRO A 45 2.79 -18.72 -3.19
N GLY A 46 1.75 -18.74 -2.33
CA GLY A 46 1.25 -19.93 -1.65
C GLY A 46 1.93 -20.26 -0.33
N GLU A 47 2.83 -19.43 0.16
CA GLU A 47 3.45 -19.54 1.47
C GLU A 47 2.65 -18.71 2.50
N GLU A 48 1.99 -19.38 3.45
CA GLU A 48 1.44 -18.72 4.63
C GLU A 48 2.53 -18.61 5.69
N ARG A 49 3.07 -17.42 5.88
CA ARG A 49 4.02 -17.14 6.96
C ARG A 49 3.28 -16.65 8.19
N ILE A 50 3.42 -17.38 9.28
CA ILE A 50 3.01 -16.96 10.60
C ILE A 50 4.29 -16.57 11.36
N TRP A 51 4.25 -15.46 12.10
CA TRP A 51 5.39 -14.98 12.92
C TRP A 51 5.79 -15.99 13.98
N SER A 52 7.04 -15.97 14.40
CA SER A 52 7.55 -16.84 15.47
C SER A 52 6.80 -16.62 16.77
N GLU A 53 6.51 -15.35 17.09
CA GLU A 53 5.61 -14.93 18.16
C GLU A 53 4.43 -14.17 17.53
N THR A 54 3.22 -14.64 17.80
CA THR A 54 2.00 -14.16 17.15
C THR A 54 0.97 -13.75 18.18
N VAL A 55 0.32 -12.61 18.00
CA VAL A 55 -0.90 -12.27 18.74
C VAL A 55 -2.10 -12.69 17.89
N VAL A 56 -2.88 -13.64 18.41
CA VAL A 56 -4.17 -14.00 17.83
C VAL A 56 -5.22 -13.07 18.42
N THR A 57 -5.77 -12.18 17.61
CA THR A 57 -6.80 -11.21 18.00
C THR A 57 -8.15 -11.65 17.49
N ALA A 58 -9.16 -11.72 18.36
CA ALA A 58 -10.52 -12.08 17.99
C ALA A 58 -11.54 -11.03 18.44
N LEU A 59 -12.58 -10.84 17.62
CA LEU A 59 -13.73 -9.98 17.93
C LEU A 59 -14.96 -10.81 18.26
N PHE A 60 -15.68 -10.39 19.29
CA PHE A 60 -16.96 -10.96 19.74
C PHE A 60 -18.02 -9.86 19.82
N GLU A 61 -19.28 -10.26 19.79
CA GLU A 61 -20.42 -9.34 19.96
C GLU A 61 -20.36 -8.59 21.30
N SER A 62 -20.91 -7.39 21.31
CA SER A 62 -20.94 -6.50 22.49
C SER A 62 -21.63 -7.12 23.71
N GLU A 63 -22.58 -8.03 23.51
CA GLU A 63 -23.36 -8.68 24.56
C GLU A 63 -22.61 -9.86 25.20
N THR A 64 -21.43 -10.21 24.71
CA THR A 64 -20.63 -11.32 25.23
C THR A 64 -20.20 -11.07 26.68
N ASP A 65 -20.56 -12.01 27.55
CA ASP A 65 -20.13 -11.96 28.96
C ASP A 65 -18.62 -12.19 29.06
N ARG A 66 -17.89 -11.13 29.36
CA ARG A 66 -16.42 -11.13 29.43
C ARG A 66 -15.86 -12.08 30.50
N GLN A 67 -16.61 -12.29 31.60
CA GLN A 67 -16.16 -13.16 32.67
C GLN A 67 -16.31 -14.62 32.27
N GLN A 68 -17.43 -14.97 31.64
CA GLN A 68 -17.65 -16.30 31.08
C GLN A 68 -16.68 -16.60 29.93
N LEU A 69 -16.47 -15.64 29.03
CA LEU A 69 -15.50 -15.76 27.94
C LEU A 69 -14.08 -16.01 28.47
N ARG A 70 -13.65 -15.24 29.48
CA ARG A 70 -12.33 -15.43 30.10
C ARG A 70 -12.18 -16.83 30.67
N SER A 71 -13.16 -17.29 31.46
CA SER A 71 -13.10 -18.61 32.09
C SER A 71 -13.10 -19.75 31.07
N ALA A 72 -13.86 -19.59 29.97
CA ALA A 72 -13.89 -20.56 28.88
C ALA A 72 -12.53 -20.62 28.15
N LEU A 73 -11.94 -19.46 27.85
CA LEU A 73 -10.62 -19.37 27.21
C LEU A 73 -9.51 -19.96 28.09
N GLU A 74 -9.43 -19.59 29.37
CA GLU A 74 -8.43 -20.11 30.31
C GLU A 74 -8.54 -21.64 30.41
N THR A 75 -9.76 -22.17 30.57
CA THR A 75 -9.98 -23.62 30.65
C THR A 75 -9.57 -24.33 29.37
N ALA A 76 -9.88 -23.78 28.22
CA ALA A 76 -9.57 -24.39 26.92
C ALA A 76 -8.06 -24.32 26.61
N LEU A 77 -7.40 -23.21 26.92
CA LEU A 77 -5.95 -23.06 26.76
C LEU A 77 -5.18 -24.07 27.66
N ASP A 78 -5.63 -24.26 28.89
CA ASP A 78 -5.06 -25.28 29.80
C ASP A 78 -5.24 -26.70 29.23
N GLN A 79 -6.41 -27.02 28.66
CA GLN A 79 -6.64 -28.33 28.05
C GLN A 79 -5.76 -28.58 26.81
N LEU A 80 -5.45 -27.53 26.07
CA LEU A 80 -4.55 -27.58 24.92
C LEU A 80 -3.06 -27.53 25.32
N ASN A 81 -2.74 -27.39 26.62
CA ASN A 81 -1.40 -27.15 27.14
C ASN A 81 -0.72 -25.91 26.52
N ILE A 82 -1.49 -24.89 26.22
CA ILE A 82 -1.01 -23.61 25.70
C ILE A 82 -0.87 -22.64 26.89
N ASN A 83 0.36 -22.25 27.18
CA ASN A 83 0.65 -21.29 28.24
C ASN A 83 0.52 -19.85 27.71
N ALA A 84 -0.70 -19.36 27.64
CA ALA A 84 -1.00 -18.00 27.19
C ALA A 84 -2.05 -17.36 28.11
N THR A 85 -1.96 -16.05 28.28
CA THR A 85 -2.92 -15.28 29.09
C THR A 85 -3.75 -14.41 28.17
N PRO A 86 -5.09 -14.65 28.06
CA PRO A 86 -5.94 -13.83 27.22
C PRO A 86 -6.14 -12.43 27.83
N VAL A 87 -5.91 -11.41 27.05
CA VAL A 87 -6.25 -10.01 27.34
C VAL A 87 -7.59 -9.71 26.71
N ILE A 88 -8.57 -9.28 27.51
CA ILE A 88 -9.93 -8.99 27.04
C ILE A 88 -10.21 -7.51 27.25
N GLU A 89 -10.51 -6.82 26.16
CA GLU A 89 -10.79 -5.38 26.13
C GLU A 89 -12.16 -5.10 25.52
N VAL A 90 -12.70 -3.94 25.84
CA VAL A 90 -13.91 -3.42 25.19
C VAL A 90 -13.45 -2.44 24.14
N LEU A 91 -13.72 -2.75 22.90
CA LEU A 91 -13.51 -1.84 21.79
C LEU A 91 -14.73 -0.92 21.72
N GLU A 92 -14.62 0.28 22.26
CA GLU A 92 -15.69 1.27 22.14
C GLU A 92 -15.88 1.67 20.68
N GLU A 93 -17.13 1.95 20.31
CA GLU A 93 -17.45 2.42 18.98
C GLU A 93 -16.79 3.79 18.79
N GLN A 94 -15.64 3.79 18.14
CA GLN A 94 -15.06 5.01 17.62
C GLN A 94 -15.56 5.18 16.20
N GLU A 95 -15.74 6.42 15.77
CA GLU A 95 -15.85 6.71 14.34
C GLU A 95 -14.51 6.34 13.68
N TRP A 96 -14.34 5.06 13.36
CA TRP A 96 -13.12 4.52 12.77
C TRP A 96 -12.68 5.28 11.52
N GLU A 97 -13.66 5.87 10.83
CA GLU A 97 -13.41 6.77 9.70
C GLU A 97 -12.63 8.04 10.10
N ARG A 98 -12.51 8.35 11.37
CA ARG A 98 -11.80 9.55 11.87
C ARG A 98 -10.65 9.28 12.82
N ALA A 99 -10.62 8.13 13.49
CA ALA A 99 -9.58 7.84 14.49
C ALA A 99 -8.16 7.82 13.87
N TRP A 100 -8.05 7.44 12.61
CA TRP A 100 -6.78 7.45 11.88
C TRP A 100 -6.42 8.84 11.31
N LEU A 101 -7.41 9.76 11.16
CA LEU A 101 -7.14 11.13 10.70
C LEU A 101 -6.27 11.94 11.68
N ASP A 102 -6.33 11.63 12.98
CA ASP A 102 -5.53 12.32 13.98
C ASP A 102 -4.03 12.04 13.83
N ASP A 103 -3.66 10.90 13.25
CA ASP A 103 -2.27 10.51 12.96
C ASP A 103 -1.78 10.97 11.59
N PHE A 104 -2.70 11.39 10.68
CA PHE A 104 -2.36 11.82 9.34
C PHE A 104 -2.12 13.34 9.28
N LYS A 105 -0.90 13.71 8.90
CA LYS A 105 -0.49 15.11 8.72
C LYS A 105 -0.19 15.37 7.25
N PRO A 106 -0.23 16.64 6.80
CA PRO A 106 0.28 16.99 5.48
C PRO A 106 1.71 16.48 5.31
N MET A 107 1.94 15.73 4.24
CA MET A 107 3.24 15.13 3.92
C MET A 107 3.83 15.83 2.70
N ARG A 108 5.12 16.16 2.75
CA ARG A 108 5.86 16.78 1.66
C ARG A 108 6.74 15.76 0.96
N PHE A 109 6.69 15.75 -0.36
CA PHE A 109 7.53 14.94 -1.22
C PHE A 109 8.31 15.84 -2.18
N GLY A 110 9.64 15.77 -2.11
CA GLY A 110 10.50 16.66 -2.88
C GLY A 110 10.43 18.12 -2.42
N GLU A 111 10.36 19.06 -3.37
CA GLU A 111 10.37 20.50 -3.09
C GLU A 111 8.97 21.11 -3.04
N ARG A 112 8.05 20.69 -3.90
CA ARG A 112 6.75 21.36 -4.13
C ARG A 112 5.54 20.50 -3.82
N LEU A 113 5.64 19.17 -4.00
CA LEU A 113 4.50 18.26 -3.89
C LEU A 113 4.12 18.02 -2.43
N TRP A 114 2.84 18.20 -2.13
CA TRP A 114 2.24 17.93 -0.83
C TRP A 114 1.05 17.00 -0.99
N VAL A 115 0.98 15.96 -0.17
CA VAL A 115 -0.22 15.14 0.02
C VAL A 115 -0.88 15.57 1.32
N VAL A 116 -2.11 16.04 1.21
CA VAL A 116 -2.85 16.65 2.33
C VAL A 116 -4.16 15.91 2.52
N PRO A 117 -4.41 15.33 3.70
CA PRO A 117 -5.71 14.75 4.04
C PRO A 117 -6.81 15.80 3.98
N ARG A 118 -8.03 15.38 3.63
CA ARG A 118 -9.19 16.27 3.50
C ARG A 118 -9.44 17.03 4.81
N GLY A 119 -9.66 18.32 4.70
CA GLY A 119 -9.97 19.19 5.83
C GLY A 119 -8.75 19.67 6.62
N LEU A 120 -7.55 19.21 6.31
CA LEU A 120 -6.32 19.74 6.87
C LEU A 120 -5.78 20.89 6.00
N GLN A 121 -4.99 21.76 6.63
CA GLN A 121 -4.36 22.89 5.96
C GLN A 121 -2.86 22.65 5.80
N LEU A 122 -2.30 23.22 4.75
CA LEU A 122 -0.84 23.25 4.57
C LEU A 122 -0.16 24.02 5.70
N PRO A 123 1.06 23.63 6.08
CA PRO A 123 1.91 24.45 6.94
C PRO A 123 2.22 25.80 6.29
N ASP A 124 2.35 26.85 7.12
CA ASP A 124 2.62 28.23 6.66
C ASP A 124 3.95 28.37 5.88
N GLU A 125 4.87 27.42 6.07
CA GLU A 125 6.18 27.41 5.40
C GLU A 125 6.13 26.89 3.94
N ALA A 126 5.00 26.37 3.48
CA ALA A 126 4.89 25.79 2.15
C ALA A 126 5.07 26.86 1.06
N THR A 127 6.18 26.76 0.32
CA THR A 127 6.55 27.70 -0.75
C THR A 127 6.18 27.13 -2.11
N ASN A 128 5.30 27.81 -2.85
CA ASN A 128 4.84 27.41 -4.17
C ASN A 128 4.35 25.94 -4.23
N PRO A 129 3.45 25.51 -3.32
CA PRO A 129 3.09 24.12 -3.18
C PRO A 129 2.22 23.62 -4.35
N VAL A 130 2.45 22.39 -4.75
CA VAL A 130 1.53 21.59 -5.55
C VAL A 130 0.81 20.66 -4.58
N VAL A 131 -0.49 20.86 -4.40
CA VAL A 131 -1.27 20.18 -3.37
C VAL A 131 -2.13 19.10 -4.00
N MET A 132 -2.02 17.90 -3.46
CA MET A 132 -2.90 16.80 -3.75
C MET A 132 -3.69 16.47 -2.49
N THR A 133 -5.01 16.51 -2.56
CA THR A 133 -5.89 16.04 -1.49
C THR A 133 -6.08 14.54 -1.63
N LEU A 134 -5.71 13.79 -0.61
CA LEU A 134 -5.88 12.35 -0.59
C LEU A 134 -6.13 11.87 0.84
N ASP A 135 -7.27 11.23 1.04
CA ASP A 135 -7.55 10.53 2.29
C ASP A 135 -7.01 9.10 2.20
N PRO A 136 -6.40 8.58 3.27
CA PRO A 136 -6.09 7.16 3.35
C PRO A 136 -7.40 6.37 3.24
N GLY A 137 -7.50 5.58 2.18
CA GLY A 137 -8.68 4.78 1.88
C GLY A 137 -8.38 3.29 1.88
N LEU A 138 -9.36 2.50 1.46
CA LEU A 138 -9.23 1.06 1.28
C LEU A 138 -8.29 0.67 0.12
N ALA A 139 -8.01 1.59 -0.80
CA ALA A 139 -7.08 1.35 -1.90
C ALA A 139 -5.63 1.61 -1.44
N PHE A 140 -4.72 0.74 -1.87
CA PHE A 140 -3.28 0.89 -1.62
C PHE A 140 -2.73 2.20 -2.23
N GLY A 141 -1.78 2.84 -1.54
CA GLY A 141 -1.13 4.07 -2.01
C GLY A 141 -1.60 5.33 -1.28
N THR A 142 -1.36 5.40 0.04
CA THR A 142 -1.67 6.58 0.87
C THR A 142 -0.54 7.62 0.91
N GLY A 143 0.60 7.31 0.30
CA GLY A 143 1.81 8.15 0.36
C GLY A 143 2.74 7.80 1.52
N THR A 144 2.28 7.14 2.57
CA THR A 144 3.10 6.82 3.76
C THR A 144 4.12 5.72 3.51
N HIS A 145 3.88 4.84 2.55
CA HIS A 145 4.79 3.75 2.25
C HIS A 145 6.06 4.26 1.54
N PRO A 146 7.28 3.81 1.91
CA PRO A 146 8.54 4.27 1.30
C PRO A 146 8.56 4.18 -0.22
N THR A 147 7.98 3.13 -0.82
CA THR A 147 7.90 2.97 -2.28
C THR A 147 7.12 4.09 -2.96
N THR A 148 6.02 4.51 -2.36
CA THR A 148 5.21 5.62 -2.87
C THR A 148 5.92 6.96 -2.68
N ALA A 149 6.58 7.16 -1.53
CA ALA A 149 7.37 8.35 -1.25
C ALA A 149 8.48 8.54 -2.30
N LEU A 150 9.27 7.49 -2.58
CA LEU A 150 10.31 7.51 -3.61
C LEU A 150 9.77 7.91 -4.99
N CYS A 151 8.61 7.37 -5.38
CA CYS A 151 7.98 7.71 -6.65
C CYS A 151 7.50 9.17 -6.70
N LEU A 152 6.88 9.67 -5.62
CA LEU A 152 6.40 11.06 -5.54
C LEU A 152 7.55 12.06 -5.55
N GLU A 153 8.63 11.79 -4.82
CA GLU A 153 9.85 12.62 -4.83
C GLU A 153 10.50 12.67 -6.21
N TRP A 154 10.53 11.52 -6.90
CA TRP A 154 11.03 11.48 -8.27
C TRP A 154 10.14 12.26 -9.24
N LEU A 155 8.81 12.16 -9.10
CA LEU A 155 7.86 12.94 -9.92
C LEU A 155 8.03 14.44 -9.72
N ASP A 156 8.25 14.91 -8.49
CA ASP A 156 8.43 16.34 -8.21
C ASP A 156 9.66 16.93 -8.92
N GLN A 157 10.67 16.10 -9.18
CA GLN A 157 11.91 16.48 -9.89
C GLN A 157 11.85 16.22 -11.40
N ALA A 158 10.86 15.45 -11.87
CA ALA A 158 10.76 15.08 -13.28
C ALA A 158 10.28 16.25 -14.16
N ASP A 159 10.72 16.26 -15.43
CA ASP A 159 10.21 17.19 -16.45
C ASP A 159 8.84 16.68 -16.95
N LEU A 160 7.76 17.10 -16.29
CA LEU A 160 6.39 16.68 -16.56
C LEU A 160 5.58 17.57 -17.49
N PRO A 161 5.83 18.90 -17.61
CA PRO A 161 5.01 19.75 -18.46
C PRO A 161 4.84 19.24 -19.89
N GLY A 162 3.57 19.00 -20.27
CA GLY A 162 3.21 18.50 -21.59
C GLY A 162 3.47 17.02 -21.88
N LYS A 163 3.96 16.26 -20.90
CA LYS A 163 4.24 14.83 -21.02
C LYS A 163 3.00 13.97 -20.82
N ASP A 164 3.01 12.80 -21.47
CA ASP A 164 2.06 11.73 -21.23
C ASP A 164 2.69 10.73 -20.24
N VAL A 165 1.92 10.34 -19.23
CA VAL A 165 2.34 9.42 -18.16
C VAL A 165 1.45 8.18 -18.16
N ILE A 166 2.03 7.00 -17.95
CA ILE A 166 1.29 5.78 -17.61
C ILE A 166 1.68 5.39 -16.19
N ASP A 167 0.68 5.14 -15.34
CA ASP A 167 0.80 4.59 -14.00
C ASP A 167 0.25 3.16 -14.03
N PHE A 168 1.15 2.18 -14.00
CA PHE A 168 0.82 0.76 -14.11
C PHE A 168 0.74 0.13 -12.72
N GLY A 169 -0.42 -0.40 -12.35
CA GLY A 169 -0.77 -0.73 -10.97
C GLY A 169 -1.12 0.53 -10.19
N CYS A 170 -2.06 1.33 -10.70
CA CYS A 170 -2.27 2.70 -10.21
C CYS A 170 -2.90 2.76 -8.79
N GLY A 171 -3.57 1.71 -8.32
CA GLY A 171 -4.17 1.66 -7.00
C GLY A 171 -5.12 2.84 -6.75
N SER A 172 -4.81 3.68 -5.77
CA SER A 172 -5.54 4.93 -5.46
C SER A 172 -5.43 6.01 -6.54
N GLY A 173 -4.57 5.84 -7.54
CA GLY A 173 -4.24 6.84 -8.56
C GLY A 173 -3.24 7.90 -8.11
N ILE A 174 -2.64 7.74 -6.94
CA ILE A 174 -1.78 8.77 -6.33
C ILE A 174 -0.66 9.25 -7.24
N LEU A 175 0.02 8.34 -7.96
CA LEU A 175 1.13 8.71 -8.85
C LEU A 175 0.65 9.38 -10.13
N ALA A 176 -0.44 8.88 -10.73
CA ALA A 176 -1.08 9.49 -11.91
C ALA A 176 -1.59 10.90 -11.60
N ILE A 177 -2.27 11.10 -10.47
CA ILE A 177 -2.80 12.38 -10.01
C ILE A 177 -1.65 13.35 -9.71
N ALA A 178 -0.61 12.90 -9.00
CA ALA A 178 0.58 13.71 -8.73
C ALA A 178 1.22 14.20 -10.04
N ALA A 179 1.41 13.31 -11.01
CA ALA A 179 1.97 13.68 -12.31
C ALA A 179 1.12 14.77 -13.02
N LEU A 180 -0.22 14.65 -12.98
CA LEU A 180 -1.13 15.63 -13.58
C LEU A 180 -1.07 16.98 -12.87
N LEU A 181 -1.03 17.01 -11.54
CA LEU A 181 -0.90 18.23 -10.75
C LEU A 181 0.45 18.91 -10.97
N LEU A 182 1.51 18.14 -11.18
CA LEU A 182 2.87 18.63 -11.48
C LEU A 182 3.03 19.07 -12.95
N GLY A 183 1.98 18.96 -13.78
CA GLY A 183 1.95 19.55 -15.13
C GLY A 183 1.95 18.54 -16.27
N ALA A 184 1.83 17.25 -16.03
CA ALA A 184 1.63 16.28 -17.11
C ALA A 184 0.39 16.62 -17.93
N ARG A 185 0.46 16.40 -19.24
CA ARG A 185 -0.65 16.68 -20.15
C ARG A 185 -1.80 15.72 -19.94
N GLN A 186 -1.49 14.43 -19.84
CA GLN A 186 -2.43 13.35 -19.66
C GLN A 186 -1.77 12.23 -18.85
N ALA A 187 -2.53 11.56 -18.00
CA ALA A 187 -2.11 10.33 -17.35
C ALA A 187 -3.06 9.18 -17.73
N THR A 188 -2.53 7.96 -17.79
CA THR A 188 -3.30 6.74 -17.93
C THR A 188 -3.00 5.86 -16.72
N GLY A 189 -4.00 5.65 -15.85
CA GLY A 189 -3.94 4.71 -14.74
C GLY A 189 -4.42 3.34 -15.20
N ILE A 190 -3.64 2.31 -14.92
CA ILE A 190 -3.95 0.92 -15.28
C ILE A 190 -3.93 0.09 -14.01
N ASP A 191 -5.01 -0.66 -13.77
CA ASP A 191 -5.07 -1.61 -12.67
C ASP A 191 -5.91 -2.83 -13.06
N HIS A 192 -5.68 -3.97 -12.39
CA HIS A 192 -6.49 -5.17 -12.56
C HIS A 192 -7.71 -5.16 -11.64
N ASP A 193 -7.65 -4.43 -10.52
CA ASP A 193 -8.72 -4.33 -9.55
C ASP A 193 -9.70 -3.21 -9.92
N PRO A 194 -10.97 -3.53 -10.19
CA PRO A 194 -12.00 -2.51 -10.45
C PRO A 194 -12.19 -1.51 -9.30
N GLN A 195 -11.94 -1.93 -8.03
CA GLN A 195 -12.05 -1.03 -6.88
C GLN A 195 -10.95 0.02 -6.88
N ALA A 196 -9.74 -0.35 -7.29
CA ALA A 196 -8.63 0.59 -7.48
C ALA A 196 -8.98 1.65 -8.53
N LEU A 197 -9.59 1.26 -9.66
CA LEU A 197 -10.01 2.20 -10.69
C LEU A 197 -11.10 3.16 -10.20
N ILE A 198 -12.07 2.68 -9.42
CA ILE A 198 -13.10 3.52 -8.80
C ILE A 198 -12.47 4.52 -7.82
N ALA A 199 -11.54 4.07 -6.97
CA ALA A 199 -10.83 4.94 -6.04
C ALA A 199 -10.00 6.00 -6.78
N SER A 200 -9.30 5.61 -7.85
CA SER A 200 -8.54 6.53 -8.70
C SER A 200 -9.42 7.60 -9.34
N GLU A 201 -10.61 7.22 -9.80
CA GLU A 201 -11.58 8.16 -10.41
C GLU A 201 -12.05 9.19 -9.39
N GLN A 202 -12.46 8.74 -8.20
CA GLN A 202 -12.91 9.62 -7.11
C GLN A 202 -11.81 10.57 -6.65
N ASN A 203 -10.60 10.07 -6.47
CA ASN A 203 -9.45 10.89 -6.07
C ASN A 203 -9.08 11.91 -7.15
N ALA A 204 -9.16 11.54 -8.43
CA ALA A 204 -8.88 12.45 -9.54
C ALA A 204 -9.95 13.55 -9.68
N GLU A 205 -11.22 13.20 -9.44
CA GLU A 205 -12.32 14.18 -9.42
C GLU A 205 -12.11 15.21 -8.30
N GLU A 206 -11.78 14.75 -7.10
CA GLU A 206 -11.50 15.62 -5.95
C GLU A 206 -10.34 16.59 -6.19
N ASN A 207 -9.31 16.12 -6.90
CA ASN A 207 -8.15 16.93 -7.25
C ASN A 207 -8.35 17.76 -8.54
N GLY A 208 -9.52 17.70 -9.17
CA GLY A 208 -9.86 18.48 -10.36
C GLY A 208 -9.03 18.11 -11.60
N VAL A 209 -8.58 16.85 -11.71
CA VAL A 209 -7.74 16.38 -12.82
C VAL A 209 -8.34 15.21 -13.61
N LEU A 210 -9.58 14.83 -13.31
CA LEU A 210 -10.25 13.70 -13.95
C LEU A 210 -10.37 13.84 -15.46
N ASP A 211 -10.52 15.05 -15.97
CA ASP A 211 -10.59 15.33 -17.42
C ASP A 211 -9.30 14.97 -18.19
N ARG A 212 -8.18 14.82 -17.46
CA ARG A 212 -6.87 14.45 -18.00
C ARG A 212 -6.41 13.05 -17.60
N LEU A 213 -7.20 12.32 -16.80
CA LEU A 213 -6.94 10.94 -16.41
C LEU A 213 -7.77 9.98 -17.26
N VAL A 214 -7.11 8.96 -17.81
CA VAL A 214 -7.76 7.82 -18.46
C VAL A 214 -7.53 6.59 -17.58
N LEU A 215 -8.60 5.90 -17.22
CA LEU A 215 -8.52 4.68 -16.42
C LEU A 215 -8.80 3.45 -17.28
N GLN A 216 -7.99 2.41 -17.15
CA GLN A 216 -8.07 1.19 -17.94
C GLN A 216 -7.86 -0.04 -17.05
N ASN A 217 -8.61 -1.10 -17.34
CA ASN A 217 -8.30 -2.42 -16.77
C ASN A 217 -7.05 -3.00 -17.46
N SER A 218 -6.20 -3.69 -16.71
CA SER A 218 -4.94 -4.28 -17.19
C SER A 218 -5.11 -5.35 -18.28
N ASP A 219 -6.31 -5.95 -18.42
CA ASP A 219 -6.62 -6.89 -19.50
C ASP A 219 -6.63 -6.21 -20.88
N THR A 220 -6.70 -4.89 -20.93
CA THR A 220 -6.68 -4.11 -22.15
C THR A 220 -5.31 -3.47 -22.33
N PRO A 221 -4.50 -3.86 -23.34
CA PRO A 221 -3.19 -3.24 -23.54
C PRO A 221 -3.34 -1.73 -23.79
N PRO A 222 -2.45 -0.90 -23.21
CA PRO A 222 -2.45 0.53 -23.49
C PRO A 222 -2.27 0.80 -24.97
N GLN A 223 -3.15 1.63 -25.55
CA GLN A 223 -3.17 1.90 -26.99
C GLN A 223 -2.13 2.93 -27.42
N LYS A 224 -1.50 3.64 -26.50
CA LYS A 224 -0.56 4.73 -26.79
C LYS A 224 0.71 4.59 -25.98
N SER A 225 1.84 4.89 -26.61
CA SER A 225 3.10 5.07 -25.91
C SER A 225 3.11 6.38 -25.12
N ALA A 226 3.76 6.38 -23.95
CA ALA A 226 3.89 7.56 -23.11
C ALA A 226 5.34 8.05 -23.03
N ASP A 227 5.54 9.24 -22.48
CA ASP A 227 6.87 9.80 -22.22
C ASP A 227 7.46 9.21 -20.94
N ILE A 228 6.60 8.88 -19.96
CA ILE A 228 6.99 8.36 -18.66
C ILE A 228 6.10 7.18 -18.30
N ILE A 229 6.70 6.10 -17.84
CA ILE A 229 6.02 4.95 -17.26
C ILE A 229 6.40 4.84 -15.79
N MET A 230 5.41 4.71 -14.95
CA MET A 230 5.58 4.40 -13.54
C MET A 230 4.95 3.05 -13.24
N ALA A 231 5.59 2.26 -12.37
CA ALA A 231 5.02 1.04 -11.83
C ALA A 231 5.53 0.85 -10.40
N ASN A 232 4.63 0.95 -9.43
CA ASN A 232 4.90 0.70 -8.02
C ASN A 232 4.15 -0.58 -7.62
N ILE A 233 4.68 -1.72 -8.04
CA ILE A 233 4.12 -3.05 -7.85
C ILE A 233 5.20 -4.04 -7.45
N LEU A 234 4.81 -5.26 -7.05
CA LEU A 234 5.73 -6.29 -6.58
C LEU A 234 6.86 -6.59 -7.57
N ALA A 235 8.07 -6.82 -7.07
CA ALA A 235 9.27 -7.08 -7.88
C ALA A 235 9.09 -8.27 -8.83
N SER A 236 8.46 -9.36 -8.37
CA SER A 236 8.19 -10.54 -9.19
C SER A 236 7.31 -10.20 -10.39
N VAL A 237 6.26 -9.39 -10.19
CA VAL A 237 5.36 -8.94 -11.26
C VAL A 237 6.07 -8.01 -12.24
N LEU A 238 6.94 -7.11 -11.74
CA LEU A 238 7.78 -6.27 -12.60
C LEU A 238 8.66 -7.10 -13.53
N ILE A 239 9.30 -8.15 -13.02
CA ILE A 239 10.15 -9.05 -13.80
C ILE A 239 9.31 -9.75 -14.88
N ASP A 240 8.18 -10.33 -14.52
CA ASP A 240 7.29 -11.05 -15.44
C ASP A 240 6.76 -10.14 -16.56
N LEU A 241 6.44 -8.89 -16.22
CA LEU A 241 5.90 -7.90 -17.16
C LEU A 241 6.97 -7.03 -17.83
N SER A 242 8.27 -7.32 -17.62
CA SER A 242 9.37 -6.45 -18.09
C SER A 242 9.32 -6.14 -19.59
N THR A 243 9.03 -7.11 -20.44
CA THR A 243 8.87 -6.93 -21.89
C THR A 243 7.68 -6.03 -22.23
N GLN A 244 6.55 -6.23 -21.55
CA GLN A 244 5.34 -5.43 -21.76
C GLN A 244 5.58 -3.98 -21.32
N LEU A 245 6.06 -3.77 -20.10
CA LEU A 245 6.36 -2.45 -19.56
C LEU A 245 7.40 -1.72 -20.40
N ALA A 246 8.41 -2.46 -20.90
CA ALA A 246 9.41 -1.90 -21.81
C ALA A 246 8.84 -1.47 -23.16
N SER A 247 7.71 -1.97 -23.61
CA SER A 247 7.08 -1.57 -24.87
C SER A 247 6.30 -0.24 -24.77
N LEU A 248 5.93 0.18 -23.57
CA LEU A 248 5.05 1.32 -23.34
C LEU A 248 5.72 2.70 -23.55
N PRO A 249 6.96 2.95 -23.09
CA PRO A 249 7.57 4.25 -23.29
C PRO A 249 8.01 4.47 -24.73
N ARG A 250 7.92 5.72 -25.16
CA ARG A 250 8.51 6.18 -26.44
C ARG A 250 10.02 6.00 -26.42
N GLN A 251 10.64 6.05 -27.61
CA GLN A 251 12.10 6.13 -27.71
C GLN A 251 12.61 7.34 -26.91
N GLY A 252 13.57 7.12 -26.01
CA GLY A 252 14.05 8.14 -25.07
C GLY A 252 13.09 8.48 -23.91
N GLY A 253 11.95 7.80 -23.83
CA GLY A 253 11.03 7.91 -22.70
C GLY A 253 11.62 7.30 -21.43
N ARG A 254 11.07 7.67 -20.27
CA ARG A 254 11.58 7.27 -18.97
C ARG A 254 10.72 6.19 -18.31
N ILE A 255 11.34 5.39 -17.47
CA ILE A 255 10.66 4.44 -16.61
C ILE A 255 11.08 4.67 -15.14
N ALA A 256 10.13 4.50 -14.21
CA ALA A 256 10.36 4.50 -12.76
C ALA A 256 9.64 3.30 -12.15
N LEU A 257 10.40 2.42 -11.50
CA LEU A 257 9.96 1.15 -10.95
C LEU A 257 10.20 1.14 -9.45
N SER A 258 9.18 0.87 -8.66
CA SER A 258 9.22 0.74 -7.20
C SER A 258 8.33 -0.43 -6.74
N GLY A 259 8.19 -0.62 -5.40
CA GLY A 259 7.63 -1.86 -4.86
C GLY A 259 8.65 -2.98 -4.83
N ILE A 260 9.93 -2.62 -4.72
CA ILE A 260 11.09 -3.51 -4.85
C ILE A 260 11.87 -3.44 -3.54
N LEU A 261 12.15 -4.56 -2.91
CA LEU A 261 13.08 -4.64 -1.80
C LEU A 261 14.53 -4.51 -2.27
N ALA A 262 15.41 -4.03 -1.41
CA ALA A 262 16.82 -3.81 -1.76
C ALA A 262 17.54 -5.08 -2.23
N ASP A 263 17.19 -6.25 -1.68
CA ASP A 263 17.73 -7.54 -2.08
C ASP A 263 17.18 -8.06 -3.42
N GLN A 264 16.01 -7.57 -3.87
CA GLN A 264 15.40 -7.90 -5.16
C GLN A 264 15.88 -6.97 -6.30
N ALA A 265 16.57 -5.89 -5.97
CA ALA A 265 16.91 -4.83 -6.92
C ALA A 265 17.71 -5.31 -8.13
N GLU A 266 18.69 -6.21 -7.93
CA GLU A 266 19.54 -6.71 -9.00
C GLU A 266 18.77 -7.58 -10.01
N ASP A 267 17.81 -8.37 -9.58
CA ASP A 267 16.98 -9.19 -10.45
C ASP A 267 16.07 -8.33 -11.33
N VAL A 268 15.44 -7.30 -10.73
CA VAL A 268 14.64 -6.34 -11.49
C VAL A 268 15.52 -5.56 -12.47
N ARG A 269 16.70 -5.08 -12.05
CA ARG A 269 17.64 -4.39 -12.95
C ARG A 269 18.05 -5.27 -14.13
N ALA A 270 18.37 -6.54 -13.89
CA ALA A 270 18.73 -7.49 -14.94
C ALA A 270 17.60 -7.69 -15.96
N ALA A 271 16.33 -7.70 -15.51
CA ALA A 271 15.18 -7.83 -16.40
C ALA A 271 14.96 -6.60 -17.29
N PHE A 272 15.32 -5.40 -16.83
CA PHE A 272 15.08 -4.15 -17.55
C PHE A 272 16.31 -3.60 -18.30
N ASP A 273 17.54 -3.99 -17.94
CA ASP A 273 18.77 -3.53 -18.61
C ASP A 273 18.79 -3.73 -20.14
N PRO A 274 18.22 -4.81 -20.71
CA PRO A 274 18.17 -4.96 -22.17
C PRO A 274 17.42 -3.84 -22.89
N TYR A 275 16.49 -3.18 -22.22
CA TYR A 275 15.58 -2.20 -22.81
C TYR A 275 15.91 -0.76 -22.43
N PHE A 276 16.55 -0.54 -21.27
CA PHE A 276 16.78 0.77 -20.70
C PHE A 276 18.25 1.00 -20.37
N ARG A 277 18.67 2.25 -20.41
CA ARG A 277 19.87 2.70 -19.71
C ARG A 277 19.43 3.06 -18.28
N LEU A 278 19.63 2.13 -17.36
CA LEU A 278 19.25 2.28 -15.97
C LEU A 278 20.17 3.27 -15.25
N GLU A 279 19.59 4.09 -14.38
CA GLU A 279 20.26 5.05 -13.52
C GLU A 279 20.67 4.38 -12.18
N ALA A 280 21.31 5.14 -11.29
CA ALA A 280 21.62 4.67 -9.94
C ALA A 280 20.32 4.45 -9.15
N THR A 281 20.27 3.35 -8.42
CA THR A 281 19.12 3.01 -7.56
C THR A 281 19.03 4.00 -6.40
N GLN A 282 17.83 4.49 -6.11
CA GLN A 282 17.54 5.30 -4.93
C GLN A 282 16.94 4.40 -3.85
N ASN A 283 17.32 4.60 -2.60
CA ASN A 283 16.89 3.78 -1.47
C ASN A 283 16.18 4.64 -0.42
N LEU A 284 15.15 4.07 0.17
CA LEU A 284 14.49 4.60 1.37
C LEU A 284 14.09 3.40 2.23
N ASP A 285 14.66 3.30 3.42
CA ASP A 285 14.60 2.11 4.27
C ASP A 285 15.04 0.86 3.48
N ASP A 286 14.25 -0.22 3.52
CA ASP A 286 14.51 -1.47 2.79
C ASP A 286 14.02 -1.45 1.33
N TRP A 287 13.47 -0.32 0.85
CA TRP A 287 12.84 -0.21 -0.45
C TRP A 287 13.65 0.61 -1.43
N VAL A 288 13.46 0.32 -2.72
CA VAL A 288 14.21 0.99 -3.77
C VAL A 288 13.31 1.53 -4.90
N LEU A 289 13.85 2.56 -5.57
CA LEU A 289 13.37 3.07 -6.85
C LEU A 289 14.44 2.85 -7.92
N ILE A 290 14.09 2.18 -9.00
CA ILE A 290 14.93 1.98 -10.18
C ILE A 290 14.38 2.84 -11.30
N THR A 291 15.21 3.71 -11.86
CA THR A 291 14.83 4.57 -12.98
C THR A 291 15.71 4.33 -14.20
N GLY A 292 15.21 4.71 -15.36
CA GLY A 292 15.98 4.56 -16.60
C GLY A 292 15.37 5.28 -17.79
N THR A 293 16.15 5.35 -18.85
CA THR A 293 15.76 5.92 -20.14
C THR A 293 15.73 4.83 -21.21
N LYS A 294 14.67 4.76 -21.99
CA LYS A 294 14.49 3.81 -23.12
C LYS A 294 15.62 3.96 -24.12
N ARG A 295 16.26 2.83 -24.47
CA ARG A 295 17.34 2.76 -25.48
C ARG A 295 16.82 2.96 -26.88
#